data_4ab274b8d1e94a199f60c928aa7d3e4a
#
_entry.id   4ab274b8d1e94a199f60c928aa7d3e4a
#
_cell.length_a   1.000
_cell.length_b   1.000
_cell.length_c   1.000
_cell.angle_alpha   90.00
_cell.angle_beta   90.00
_cell.angle_gamma   90.00
#
_symmetry.space_group_name_H-M   'P 1'
#
loop_
_entity.id
_entity.type
_entity.pdbx_description
1 polymer ?
#
loop_
_entity_poly.entity_id
_entity_poly.type
_entity_poly.pdbx_seq_one_letter_code
_entity_poly.pdbx_strand_id
1 'polypeptide(L)'
;MTEKKYSLVTANEALLIEREVQRLLTAFVHKIDDGKFGEAAELFLHGEYEVEGTRLVGREAVETFLNELVQPHQDGVRRTWHSITNIAVEIDPLGDSASSVSYYTVHQQLEGHPFELVRAGRWRDTFELFSGDWRFKSRVSELRMSGLAGLPSV
;
A
#
# COMPACT_ATOMS: atom_id res chain seq x y z
N MET A 1 -3.82 2.60 40.63
CA MET A 1 -3.77 3.24 39.29
C MET A 1 -2.31 3.44 38.94
N THR A 2 -1.77 2.62 38.08
CA THR A 2 -0.42 2.78 37.56
C THR A 2 -0.46 3.85 36.50
N GLU A 3 0.09 5.03 36.75
CA GLU A 3 0.34 6.03 35.72
C GLU A 3 1.17 5.39 34.61
N LYS A 4 0.59 5.27 33.44
CA LYS A 4 1.31 4.91 32.23
C LYS A 4 2.28 6.06 31.97
N LYS A 5 3.55 5.90 32.33
CA LYS A 5 4.61 6.85 32.09
C LYS A 5 4.74 6.92 30.56
N TYR A 6 4.19 7.95 29.93
CA TYR A 6 4.36 8.21 28.50
C TYR A 6 5.84 8.53 28.27
N SER A 7 6.56 7.53 27.79
CA SER A 7 7.94 7.70 27.36
C SER A 7 7.93 8.04 25.87
N LEU A 8 8.68 9.05 25.47
CA LEU A 8 8.90 9.35 24.05
C LEU A 8 9.67 8.21 23.40
N VAL A 9 9.37 7.96 22.13
CA VAL A 9 10.06 6.96 21.33
C VAL A 9 11.56 7.29 21.24
N THR A 10 12.39 6.28 21.46
CA THR A 10 13.85 6.38 21.32
C THR A 10 14.24 6.30 19.84
N ALA A 11 15.48 6.71 19.51
CA ALA A 11 15.99 6.61 18.14
C ALA A 11 15.99 5.16 17.62
N ASN A 12 16.30 4.17 18.48
CA ASN A 12 16.27 2.76 18.07
C ASN A 12 14.84 2.26 17.83
N GLU A 13 13.90 2.64 18.67
CA GLU A 13 12.48 2.31 18.48
C GLU A 13 11.96 2.95 17.19
N ALA A 14 12.32 4.20 16.91
CA ALA A 14 11.96 4.89 15.68
C ALA A 14 12.45 4.14 14.44
N LEU A 15 13.70 3.65 14.42
CA LEU A 15 14.24 2.84 13.34
C LEU A 15 13.51 1.52 13.16
N LEU A 16 13.09 0.87 14.23
CA LEU A 16 12.30 -0.36 14.17
C LEU A 16 10.90 -0.10 13.60
N ILE A 17 10.27 1.01 13.98
CA ILE A 17 8.97 1.42 13.46
C ILE A 17 9.07 1.73 11.97
N GLU A 18 10.08 2.49 11.55
CA GLU A 18 10.32 2.78 10.13
C GLU A 18 10.50 1.50 9.32
N ARG A 19 11.24 0.52 9.84
CA ARG A 19 11.39 -0.80 9.20
C ARG A 19 10.06 -1.54 9.07
N GLU A 20 9.20 -1.51 10.08
CA GLU A 20 7.87 -2.13 10.02
C GLU A 20 6.97 -1.45 8.98
N VAL A 21 7.01 -0.13 8.88
CA VAL A 21 6.31 0.63 7.83
C VAL A 21 6.79 0.18 6.44
N GLN A 22 8.10 0.13 6.21
CA GLN A 22 8.66 -0.33 4.94
C GLN A 22 8.29 -1.79 4.64
N ARG A 23 8.25 -2.66 5.66
CA ARG A 23 7.82 -4.06 5.50
C ARG A 23 6.37 -4.15 5.03
N LEU A 24 5.47 -3.35 5.60
CA LEU A 24 4.06 -3.31 5.19
C LEU A 24 3.88 -2.80 3.75
N LEU A 25 4.59 -1.74 3.37
CA LEU A 25 4.59 -1.20 2.01
C LEU A 25 5.05 -2.25 1.00
N THR A 26 6.16 -2.92 1.29
CA THR A 26 6.74 -3.96 0.44
C THR A 26 5.83 -5.19 0.35
N ALA A 27 5.26 -5.62 1.47
CA ALA A 27 4.35 -6.76 1.51
C ALA A 27 3.13 -6.55 0.60
N PHE A 28 2.57 -5.35 0.58
CA PHE A 28 1.43 -5.01 -0.26
C PHE A 28 1.73 -5.20 -1.76
N VAL A 29 2.84 -4.64 -2.25
CA VAL A 29 3.19 -4.72 -3.68
C VAL A 29 3.58 -6.14 -4.09
N HIS A 30 4.32 -6.87 -3.28
CA HIS A 30 4.66 -8.27 -3.58
C HIS A 30 3.40 -9.13 -3.72
N LYS A 31 2.44 -8.96 -2.81
CA LYS A 31 1.18 -9.72 -2.86
C LYS A 31 0.36 -9.41 -4.11
N ILE A 32 0.30 -8.14 -4.53
CA ILE A 32 -0.38 -7.76 -5.76
C ILE A 32 0.31 -8.36 -6.98
N ASP A 33 1.63 -8.22 -7.09
CA ASP A 33 2.39 -8.71 -8.24
C ASP A 33 2.37 -10.24 -8.34
N ASP A 34 2.24 -10.93 -7.20
CA ASP A 34 2.04 -12.38 -7.13
C ASP A 34 0.57 -12.81 -7.38
N GLY A 35 -0.36 -11.88 -7.59
CA GLY A 35 -1.79 -12.18 -7.76
C GLY A 35 -2.51 -12.61 -6.48
N LYS A 36 -1.91 -12.39 -5.31
CA LYS A 36 -2.45 -12.75 -4.00
C LYS A 36 -3.31 -11.61 -3.43
N PHE A 37 -4.38 -11.26 -4.14
CA PHE A 37 -5.18 -10.08 -3.82
C PHE A 37 -5.90 -10.17 -2.47
N GLY A 38 -6.36 -11.36 -2.08
CA GLY A 38 -6.94 -11.58 -0.75
C GLY A 38 -5.94 -11.32 0.37
N GLU A 39 -4.66 -11.71 0.19
CA GLU A 39 -3.60 -11.45 1.16
C GLU A 39 -3.18 -9.97 1.16
N ALA A 40 -3.19 -9.30 0.00
CA ALA A 40 -2.93 -7.87 -0.07
C ALA A 40 -4.04 -7.07 0.62
N ALA A 41 -5.29 -7.44 0.40
CA ALA A 41 -6.46 -6.83 1.02
C ALA A 41 -6.52 -7.06 2.53
N GLU A 42 -6.01 -8.19 3.03
CA GLU A 42 -5.91 -8.48 4.46
C GLU A 42 -5.12 -7.41 5.23
N LEU A 43 -4.15 -6.77 4.59
CA LEU A 43 -3.41 -5.66 5.18
C LEU A 43 -4.30 -4.47 5.54
N PHE A 44 -5.50 -4.38 4.93
CA PHE A 44 -6.50 -3.34 5.18
C PHE A 44 -7.73 -3.86 5.94
N LEU A 45 -7.63 -5.01 6.61
CA LEU A 45 -8.74 -5.60 7.37
C LEU A 45 -9.40 -4.58 8.32
N HIS A 46 -8.61 -3.73 8.94
CA HIS A 46 -9.05 -2.68 9.87
C HIS A 46 -8.78 -1.27 9.35
N GLY A 47 -8.47 -1.14 8.09
CA GLY A 47 -8.07 0.11 7.46
C GLY A 47 -8.93 0.46 6.26
N GLU A 48 -8.51 1.51 5.58
CA GLU A 48 -9.17 2.01 4.37
C GLU A 48 -8.18 2.36 3.28
N TYR A 49 -8.63 2.25 2.04
CA TYR A 49 -7.85 2.60 0.87
C TYR A 49 -8.68 3.51 -0.04
N GLU A 50 -8.21 4.72 -0.26
CA GLU A 50 -8.82 5.67 -1.18
C GLU A 50 -8.06 5.70 -2.51
N VAL A 51 -8.79 5.49 -3.59
CA VAL A 51 -8.27 5.53 -4.97
C VAL A 51 -9.18 6.41 -5.80
N GLU A 52 -8.62 7.49 -6.36
CA GLU A 52 -9.32 8.43 -7.24
C GLU A 52 -10.68 8.91 -6.68
N GLY A 53 -10.70 9.21 -5.38
CA GLY A 53 -11.90 9.66 -4.67
C GLY A 53 -12.86 8.56 -4.23
N THR A 54 -12.59 7.31 -4.57
CA THR A 54 -13.36 6.16 -4.10
C THR A 54 -12.74 5.59 -2.83
N ARG A 55 -13.50 5.55 -1.76
CA ARG A 55 -13.08 5.03 -0.46
C ARG A 55 -13.49 3.56 -0.31
N LEU A 56 -12.50 2.70 -0.11
CA LEU A 56 -12.65 1.26 0.10
C LEU A 56 -12.36 0.96 1.57
N VAL A 57 -13.34 0.45 2.29
CA VAL A 57 -13.23 0.19 3.73
C VAL A 57 -13.15 -1.30 4.00
N GLY A 58 -12.06 -1.74 4.61
CA GLY A 58 -11.85 -3.12 5.00
C GLY A 58 -11.42 -4.05 3.86
N ARG A 59 -11.15 -5.29 4.24
CA ARG A 59 -10.61 -6.31 3.35
C ARG A 59 -11.46 -6.56 2.11
N GLU A 60 -12.76 -6.77 2.27
CA GLU A 60 -13.65 -7.20 1.17
C GLU A 60 -13.70 -6.16 0.04
N ALA A 61 -13.84 -4.88 0.39
CA ALA A 61 -13.88 -3.80 -0.59
C ALA A 61 -12.56 -3.68 -1.35
N VAL A 62 -11.42 -3.79 -0.65
CA VAL A 62 -10.09 -3.74 -1.26
C VAL A 62 -9.85 -4.95 -2.14
N GLU A 63 -10.23 -6.16 -1.73
CA GLU A 63 -10.06 -7.38 -2.52
C GLU A 63 -10.88 -7.33 -3.82
N THR A 64 -12.14 -6.91 -3.75
CA THR A 64 -13.00 -6.73 -4.92
C THR A 64 -12.37 -5.75 -5.90
N PHE A 65 -11.96 -4.59 -5.43
CA PHE A 65 -11.29 -3.58 -6.24
C PHE A 65 -10.03 -4.12 -6.93
N LEU A 66 -9.13 -4.80 -6.21
CA LEU A 66 -7.91 -5.35 -6.79
C LEU A 66 -8.18 -6.41 -7.86
N ASN A 67 -9.20 -7.25 -7.67
CA ASN A 67 -9.60 -8.24 -8.65
C ASN A 67 -10.19 -7.63 -9.94
N GLU A 68 -10.90 -6.53 -9.83
CA GLU A 68 -11.45 -5.80 -10.98
C GLU A 68 -10.38 -5.02 -11.73
N LEU A 69 -9.37 -4.55 -11.00
CA LEU A 69 -8.31 -3.68 -11.50
C LEU A 69 -7.38 -4.36 -12.49
N VAL A 70 -6.93 -5.57 -12.18
CA VAL A 70 -5.88 -6.26 -12.93
C VAL A 70 -6.47 -7.49 -13.61
N GLN A 71 -6.65 -7.40 -14.93
CA GLN A 71 -7.14 -8.53 -15.73
C GLN A 71 -6.05 -9.60 -15.92
N PRO A 72 -6.39 -10.89 -15.75
CA PRO A 72 -5.46 -11.97 -16.04
C PRO A 72 -5.26 -12.16 -17.53
N HIS A 73 -4.10 -12.67 -17.94
CA HIS A 73 -3.87 -13.22 -19.28
C HIS A 73 -4.63 -14.55 -19.48
N GLN A 74 -4.61 -15.12 -20.69
CA GLN A 74 -5.28 -16.40 -20.99
C GLN A 74 -4.74 -17.57 -20.13
N ASP A 75 -3.48 -17.50 -19.70
CA ASP A 75 -2.88 -18.45 -18.78
C ASP A 75 -3.29 -18.25 -17.31
N GLY A 76 -4.17 -17.28 -17.02
CA GLY A 76 -4.63 -16.93 -15.70
C GLY A 76 -3.64 -16.08 -14.88
N VAL A 77 -2.48 -15.75 -15.45
CA VAL A 77 -1.45 -14.96 -14.75
C VAL A 77 -1.67 -13.46 -15.00
N ARG A 78 -1.61 -12.68 -13.96
CA ARG A 78 -1.60 -11.22 -14.03
C ARG A 78 -0.14 -10.74 -14.05
N ARG A 79 0.17 -9.79 -14.94
CA ARG A 79 1.54 -9.32 -15.12
C ARG A 79 1.64 -7.85 -14.80
N THR A 80 1.86 -7.58 -13.53
CA THR A 80 2.18 -6.25 -13.00
C THR A 80 3.49 -6.27 -12.24
N TRP A 81 4.16 -5.14 -12.19
CA TRP A 81 5.37 -4.94 -11.43
C TRP A 81 5.35 -3.56 -10.77
N HIS A 82 5.22 -3.55 -9.46
CA HIS A 82 5.23 -2.33 -8.67
C HIS A 82 6.64 -2.01 -8.16
N SER A 83 6.99 -0.74 -8.20
CA SER A 83 8.19 -0.23 -7.52
C SER A 83 7.80 0.89 -6.57
N ILE A 84 8.34 0.86 -5.36
CA ILE A 84 8.17 1.91 -4.36
C ILE A 84 9.52 2.59 -4.15
N THR A 85 9.52 3.91 -4.18
CA THR A 85 10.72 4.74 -4.00
C THR A 85 10.41 5.97 -3.15
N ASN A 86 11.44 6.73 -2.80
CA ASN A 86 11.30 8.03 -2.14
C ASN A 86 10.42 7.96 -0.88
N ILE A 87 10.65 6.94 -0.07
CA ILE A 87 9.89 6.68 1.15
C ILE A 87 10.35 7.67 2.22
N ALA A 88 9.41 8.47 2.73
CA ALA A 88 9.60 9.33 3.89
C ALA A 88 8.62 8.89 4.97
N VAL A 89 9.12 8.62 6.17
CA VAL A 89 8.32 8.15 7.32
C VAL A 89 8.38 9.19 8.43
N GLU A 90 7.23 9.53 8.98
CA GLU A 90 7.08 10.33 10.19
C GLU A 90 6.47 9.47 11.29
N ILE A 91 7.04 9.52 12.47
CA ILE A 91 6.63 8.70 13.61
C ILE A 91 6.11 9.63 14.72
N ASP A 92 4.94 9.31 15.24
CA ASP A 92 4.41 10.01 16.41
C ASP A 92 5.37 9.86 17.61
N PRO A 93 5.60 10.95 18.39
CA PRO A 93 6.52 10.90 19.52
C PRO A 93 6.20 9.84 20.60
N LEU A 94 4.94 9.37 20.66
CA LEU A 94 4.54 8.30 21.58
C LEU A 94 4.81 6.90 21.01
N GLY A 95 5.14 6.81 19.72
CA GLY A 95 5.52 5.56 19.06
C GLY A 95 4.36 4.58 18.81
N ASP A 96 3.13 5.05 18.76
CA ASP A 96 1.94 4.23 18.54
C ASP A 96 1.26 4.48 17.18
N SER A 97 1.70 5.51 16.46
CA SER A 97 1.25 5.82 15.11
C SER A 97 2.41 6.34 14.25
N ALA A 98 2.25 6.19 12.95
CA ALA A 98 3.20 6.69 11.95
C ALA A 98 2.48 7.04 10.66
N SER A 99 3.12 7.86 9.84
CA SER A 99 2.68 8.16 8.48
C SER A 99 3.83 8.00 7.50
N SER A 100 3.52 7.75 6.25
CA SER A 100 4.52 7.77 5.18
C SER A 100 3.99 8.42 3.92
N VAL A 101 4.92 8.98 3.16
CA VAL A 101 4.74 9.34 1.76
C VAL A 101 5.74 8.54 0.96
N SER A 102 5.27 7.88 -0.08
CA SER A 102 6.13 7.13 -1.00
C SER A 102 5.72 7.38 -2.45
N TYR A 103 6.65 7.20 -3.37
CA TYR A 103 6.36 7.19 -4.79
C TYR A 103 6.15 5.75 -5.24
N TYR A 104 5.19 5.54 -6.13
CA TYR A 104 4.98 4.26 -6.77
C TYR A 104 4.98 4.38 -8.29
N THR A 105 5.48 3.33 -8.93
CA THR A 105 5.32 3.11 -10.36
C THR A 105 4.76 1.71 -10.59
N VAL A 106 3.94 1.57 -11.60
CA VAL A 106 3.36 0.29 -12.02
C VAL A 106 3.71 0.04 -13.46
N HIS A 107 4.42 -1.04 -13.72
CA HIS A 107 4.58 -1.61 -15.06
C HIS A 107 3.55 -2.71 -15.24
N GLN A 108 2.96 -2.80 -16.42
CA GLN A 108 2.00 -3.84 -16.77
C GLN A 108 2.30 -4.37 -18.16
N GLN A 109 2.10 -5.65 -18.34
CA GLN A 109 2.09 -6.27 -19.65
C GLN A 109 0.68 -6.77 -19.96
N LEU A 110 0.06 -6.20 -20.99
CA LEU A 110 -1.18 -6.73 -21.55
C LEU A 110 -0.86 -7.89 -22.49
N GLU A 111 -1.81 -8.79 -22.66
CA GLU A 111 -1.64 -9.94 -23.54
C GLU A 111 -1.35 -9.52 -24.97
N GLY A 112 -0.29 -10.08 -25.57
CA GLY A 112 0.13 -9.74 -26.93
C GLY A 112 0.85 -8.38 -27.09
N HIS A 113 1.13 -7.68 -25.97
CA HIS A 113 1.80 -6.38 -25.97
C HIS A 113 3.12 -6.40 -25.18
N PRO A 114 4.05 -5.48 -25.47
CA PRO A 114 5.22 -5.29 -24.60
C PRO A 114 4.78 -4.78 -23.21
N PHE A 115 5.63 -4.97 -22.20
CA PHE A 115 5.38 -4.34 -20.91
C PHE A 115 5.63 -2.83 -20.99
N GLU A 116 4.87 -2.05 -20.25
CA GLU A 116 4.93 -0.60 -20.25
C GLU A 116 4.73 -0.04 -18.84
N LEU A 117 5.28 1.16 -18.60
CA LEU A 117 4.96 1.95 -17.44
C LEU A 117 3.55 2.53 -17.60
N VAL A 118 2.61 2.05 -16.80
CA VAL A 118 1.19 2.42 -16.94
C VAL A 118 0.74 3.46 -15.91
N ARG A 119 1.43 3.57 -14.76
CA ARG A 119 1.08 4.49 -13.69
C ARG A 119 2.28 4.96 -12.91
N ALA A 120 2.24 6.19 -12.49
CA ALA A 120 3.15 6.76 -11.50
C ALA A 120 2.39 7.73 -10.60
N GLY A 121 2.64 7.65 -9.30
CA GLY A 121 1.96 8.50 -8.34
C GLY A 121 2.59 8.47 -6.97
N ARG A 122 1.82 8.88 -5.98
CA ARG A 122 2.20 8.86 -4.56
C ARG A 122 1.18 8.07 -3.77
N TRP A 123 1.66 7.37 -2.78
CA TRP A 123 0.85 6.88 -1.67
C TRP A 123 1.10 7.72 -0.44
N ARG A 124 0.00 8.10 0.22
CA ARG A 124 0.01 8.69 1.56
C ARG A 124 -0.63 7.69 2.48
N ASP A 125 0.18 7.17 3.39
CA ASP A 125 -0.22 6.09 4.28
C ASP A 125 -0.21 6.56 5.73
N THR A 126 -1.12 6.02 6.52
CA THR A 126 -1.07 6.08 7.98
C THR A 126 -1.10 4.68 8.56
N PHE A 127 -0.41 4.51 9.66
CA PHE A 127 -0.23 3.25 10.36
C PHE A 127 -0.52 3.42 11.83
N GLU A 128 -0.93 2.35 12.47
CA GLU A 128 -1.16 2.30 13.91
C GLU A 128 -0.59 1.02 14.52
N LEU A 129 -0.14 1.14 15.76
CA LEU A 129 0.24 0.00 16.58
C LEU A 129 -1.01 -0.49 17.33
N PHE A 130 -1.41 -1.72 17.07
CA PHE A 130 -2.56 -2.35 17.74
C PHE A 130 -2.20 -3.75 18.23
N SER A 131 -2.38 -3.96 19.52
CA SER A 131 -2.06 -5.26 20.17
C SER A 131 -0.65 -5.78 19.87
N GLY A 132 0.33 -4.88 19.75
CA GLY A 132 1.73 -5.23 19.49
C GLY A 132 2.11 -5.32 18.02
N ASP A 133 1.15 -5.22 17.09
CA ASP A 133 1.38 -5.31 15.66
C ASP A 133 1.13 -3.98 14.95
N TRP A 134 2.01 -3.63 14.03
CA TRP A 134 1.82 -2.48 13.13
C TRP A 134 0.91 -2.87 11.96
N ARG A 135 -0.05 -1.98 11.63
CA ARG A 135 -0.99 -2.20 10.56
C ARG A 135 -1.33 -0.92 9.81
N PHE A 136 -1.80 -1.05 8.57
CA PHE A 136 -2.38 0.08 7.85
C PHE A 136 -3.64 0.58 8.55
N LYS A 137 -3.70 1.90 8.74
CA LYS A 137 -4.92 2.60 9.12
C LYS A 137 -5.59 3.20 7.91
N SER A 138 -4.82 3.86 7.03
CA SER A 138 -5.35 4.38 5.78
C SER A 138 -4.27 4.45 4.70
N ARG A 139 -4.70 4.39 3.45
CA ARG A 139 -3.93 4.73 2.26
C ARG A 139 -4.73 5.65 1.38
N VAL A 140 -4.10 6.70 0.85
CA VAL A 140 -4.62 7.53 -0.24
C VAL A 140 -3.68 7.40 -1.42
N SER A 141 -4.21 6.96 -2.57
CA SER A 141 -3.46 6.87 -3.82
C SER A 141 -3.68 8.13 -4.65
N GLU A 142 -2.62 8.89 -4.86
CA GLU A 142 -2.60 10.08 -5.71
C GLU A 142 -1.96 9.74 -7.05
N LEU A 143 -2.78 9.45 -8.07
CA LEU A 143 -2.27 9.26 -9.43
C LEU A 143 -1.71 10.58 -9.96
N ARG A 144 -0.49 10.56 -10.50
CA ARG A 144 0.18 11.73 -11.08
C ARG A 144 0.34 11.63 -12.58
N MET A 145 0.66 10.45 -13.07
CA MET A 145 0.90 10.18 -14.49
C MET A 145 0.32 8.81 -14.85
N SER A 146 -0.33 8.73 -16.00
CA SER A 146 -0.77 7.47 -16.59
C SER A 146 -0.16 7.32 -17.98
N GLY A 147 0.36 6.14 -18.27
CA GLY A 147 0.75 5.72 -19.60
C GLY A 147 -0.42 5.10 -20.35
N LEU A 148 -0.25 4.74 -21.61
CA LEU A 148 -1.22 4.05 -22.46
C LEU A 148 -2.62 4.69 -22.50
N ALA A 149 -2.88 5.47 -23.55
CA ALA A 149 -4.22 5.96 -23.85
C ALA A 149 -5.18 4.77 -24.04
N GLY A 150 -6.23 4.68 -23.23
CA GLY A 150 -7.26 3.65 -23.35
C GLY A 150 -7.21 2.54 -22.31
N LEU A 151 -6.23 2.49 -21.40
CA LEU A 151 -6.35 1.66 -20.22
C LEU A 151 -7.37 2.25 -19.25
N PRO A 152 -8.18 1.43 -18.57
CA PRO A 152 -9.10 1.92 -17.56
C PRO A 152 -8.34 2.74 -16.53
N SER A 153 -8.87 3.90 -16.21
CA SER A 153 -8.39 4.67 -15.05
C SER A 153 -8.64 3.83 -13.81
N VAL A 154 -7.60 3.58 -13.05
CA VAL A 154 -7.68 2.75 -11.85
C VAL A 154 -7.22 3.55 -10.66
#